data_bf1d18dabcb6e9c4610a67ef9dca04f7
#
_entry.id   bf1d18dabcb6e9c4610a67ef9dca04f7
#
_cell.length_a   1.000
_cell.length_b   1.000
_cell.length_c   1.000
_cell.angle_alpha   90.00
_cell.angle_beta   90.00
_cell.angle_gamma   90.00
#
_symmetry.space_group_name_H-M   'P 1'
#
loop_
_entity.id
_entity.type
_entity.pdbx_description
1 polymer ?
#
loop_
_entity_poly.entity_id
_entity_poly.type
_entity_poly.pdbx_seq_one_letter_code
_entity_poly.pdbx_strand_id
1 'polypeptide(L)'
;DEALAGYCTKIDVVIEKGDIIRVTDNGRGIPVGVNSKTGLPAVTVVFTVLHAGGKFGGGGYKVSGGLHGVGASVVNALSEWLEVKVCDGEDVYFQRYERGKIVTDLQKIGKSDVKGTEVRFKADPEIFKETTVYDYSVLERRLREQAFLNAGVHIELRDELCLGLTLKLSLFELYAD
;
A
#
# COMPACT_ATOMS: atom_id res chain seq x y z
N ASP A 1 -8.43 3.63 2.60
CA ASP A 1 -9.42 4.46 1.93
C ASP A 1 -10.28 3.63 0.96
N GLU A 2 -9.69 2.83 0.06
CA GLU A 2 -10.44 1.96 -0.88
C GLU A 2 -11.38 0.99 -0.15
N ALA A 3 -10.96 0.44 0.99
CA ALA A 3 -11.77 -0.43 1.83
C ALA A 3 -12.98 0.29 2.43
N LEU A 4 -12.77 1.46 3.05
CA LEU A 4 -13.85 2.28 3.59
C LEU A 4 -14.83 2.78 2.53
N ALA A 5 -14.37 2.92 1.29
CA ALA A 5 -15.21 3.28 0.16
C ALA A 5 -15.95 2.07 -0.46
N GLY A 6 -15.70 0.85 0.05
CA GLY A 6 -16.35 -0.39 -0.42
C GLY A 6 -15.78 -0.99 -1.70
N TYR A 7 -14.62 -0.49 -2.17
CA TYR A 7 -13.99 -0.97 -3.41
C TYR A 7 -12.91 -2.03 -3.18
N CYS A 8 -12.38 -2.15 -1.95
CA CYS A 8 -11.39 -3.13 -1.58
C CYS A 8 -11.96 -4.05 -0.51
N THR A 9 -11.87 -5.36 -0.74
CA THR A 9 -12.35 -6.40 0.18
C THR A 9 -11.21 -7.27 0.71
N LYS A 10 -10.04 -7.21 0.09
CA LYS A 10 -8.88 -8.02 0.48
C LYS A 10 -7.59 -7.21 0.44
N ILE A 11 -6.80 -7.35 1.51
CA ILE A 11 -5.46 -6.79 1.61
C ILE A 11 -4.52 -7.91 2.06
N ASP A 12 -3.48 -8.17 1.28
CA ASP A 12 -2.40 -9.10 1.62
C ASP A 12 -1.16 -8.31 2.05
N VAL A 13 -0.64 -8.63 3.23
CA VAL A 13 0.60 -8.07 3.78
C VAL A 13 1.60 -9.19 3.94
N VAL A 14 2.79 -9.04 3.37
CA VAL A 14 3.84 -10.06 3.41
C VAL A 14 5.14 -9.46 3.88
N ILE A 15 5.75 -10.07 4.90
CA ILE A 15 7.14 -9.85 5.27
C ILE A 15 7.97 -10.80 4.40
N GLU A 16 8.64 -10.24 3.39
CA GLU A 16 9.50 -11.00 2.49
C GLU A 16 10.92 -11.11 3.03
N LYS A 17 11.71 -12.04 2.48
CA LYS A 17 13.14 -12.17 2.80
C LYS A 17 13.89 -10.85 2.54
N GLY A 18 14.77 -10.48 3.47
CA GLY A 18 15.54 -9.23 3.40
C GLY A 18 14.84 -8.03 3.98
N ASP A 19 13.86 -8.27 4.89
CA ASP A 19 13.10 -7.23 5.60
C ASP A 19 12.39 -6.29 4.63
N ILE A 20 11.71 -6.88 3.66
CA ILE A 20 10.90 -6.17 2.67
C ILE A 20 9.44 -6.38 3.04
N ILE A 21 8.67 -5.31 2.98
CA ILE A 21 7.20 -5.40 3.09
C ILE A 21 6.59 -5.31 1.70
N ARG A 22 5.67 -6.22 1.43
CA ARG A 22 4.78 -6.16 0.27
C ARG A 22 3.33 -6.07 0.75
N VAL A 23 2.62 -5.07 0.27
CA VAL A 23 1.19 -4.88 0.50
C VAL A 23 0.47 -4.91 -0.83
N THR A 24 -0.53 -5.78 -0.95
CA THR A 24 -1.34 -5.91 -2.18
C THR A 24 -2.81 -5.76 -1.81
N ASP A 25 -3.54 -4.93 -2.54
CA ASP A 25 -4.98 -4.79 -2.41
C ASP A 25 -5.71 -5.17 -3.72
N ASN A 26 -6.98 -5.49 -3.60
CA ASN A 26 -7.89 -5.75 -4.72
C ASN A 26 -8.85 -4.58 -4.99
N GLY A 27 -8.45 -3.35 -4.66
CA GLY A 27 -9.19 -2.14 -4.93
C GLY A 27 -9.20 -1.75 -6.41
N ARG A 28 -9.62 -0.54 -6.70
CA ARG A 28 -9.70 -0.03 -8.09
C ARG A 28 -8.35 0.21 -8.76
N GLY A 29 -7.26 0.18 -8.00
CA GLY A 29 -5.95 0.65 -8.41
C GLY A 29 -5.79 2.17 -8.29
N ILE A 30 -4.59 2.63 -7.95
CA ILE A 30 -4.28 4.06 -7.94
C ILE A 30 -4.34 4.60 -9.37
N PRO A 31 -5.01 5.76 -9.63
CA PRO A 31 -5.09 6.30 -10.98
C PRO A 31 -3.70 6.54 -11.60
N VAL A 32 -3.54 6.15 -12.87
CA VAL A 32 -2.27 6.30 -13.61
C VAL A 32 -2.28 7.47 -14.59
N GLY A 33 -3.45 8.10 -14.79
CA GLY A 33 -3.61 9.27 -15.66
C GLY A 33 -2.84 10.47 -15.16
N VAL A 34 -2.56 11.42 -16.05
CA VAL A 34 -1.85 12.66 -15.74
C VAL A 34 -2.71 13.56 -14.85
N ASN A 35 -2.16 13.99 -13.73
CA ASN A 35 -2.77 14.99 -12.86
C ASN A 35 -2.62 16.38 -13.48
N SER A 36 -3.73 17.06 -13.76
CA SER A 36 -3.76 18.34 -14.45
C SER A 36 -3.06 19.49 -13.72
N LYS A 37 -2.91 19.38 -12.39
CA LYS A 37 -2.26 20.42 -11.58
C LYS A 37 -0.73 20.29 -11.57
N THR A 38 -0.23 19.06 -11.60
CA THR A 38 1.21 18.79 -11.44
C THR A 38 1.88 18.38 -12.76
N GLY A 39 1.11 17.95 -13.76
CA GLY A 39 1.65 17.40 -15.00
C GLY A 39 2.26 16.00 -14.86
N LEU A 40 2.21 15.41 -13.64
CA LEU A 40 2.74 14.08 -13.35
C LEU A 40 1.62 13.03 -13.33
N PRO A 41 1.93 11.73 -13.53
CA PRO A 41 0.96 10.65 -13.27
C PRO A 41 0.42 10.72 -11.84
N ALA A 42 -0.88 10.45 -11.65
CA ALA A 42 -1.49 10.57 -10.33
C ALA A 42 -0.84 9.63 -9.29
N VAL A 43 -0.44 8.43 -9.69
CA VAL A 43 0.33 7.51 -8.83
C VAL A 43 1.66 8.15 -8.38
N THR A 44 2.37 8.82 -9.27
CA THR A 44 3.62 9.53 -8.93
C THR A 44 3.36 10.62 -7.89
N VAL A 45 2.29 11.40 -8.08
CA VAL A 45 1.90 12.45 -7.13
C VAL A 45 1.58 11.89 -5.75
N VAL A 46 0.88 10.75 -5.67
CA VAL A 46 0.54 10.07 -4.40
C VAL A 46 1.80 9.70 -3.60
N PHE A 47 2.86 9.25 -4.27
CA PHE A 47 4.08 8.81 -3.60
C PHE A 47 5.14 9.89 -3.40
N THR A 48 5.03 11.06 -4.05
CA THR A 48 6.09 12.09 -3.99
C THR A 48 5.64 13.43 -3.42
N VAL A 49 4.33 13.71 -3.38
CA VAL A 49 3.82 15.00 -2.93
C VAL A 49 3.05 14.84 -1.61
N LEU A 50 3.41 15.63 -0.61
CA LEU A 50 2.68 15.69 0.65
C LEU A 50 1.27 16.29 0.42
N HIS A 51 0.29 15.76 1.13
CA HIS A 51 -1.11 16.21 1.06
C HIS A 51 -1.75 16.06 -0.34
N ALA A 52 -1.21 15.19 -1.17
CA ALA A 52 -1.69 14.97 -2.54
C ALA A 52 -2.77 13.88 -2.67
N GLY A 53 -3.20 13.30 -1.56
CA GLY A 53 -4.23 12.26 -1.56
C GLY A 53 -5.56 12.77 -2.15
N GLY A 54 -6.36 11.86 -2.74
CA GLY A 54 -7.67 12.13 -3.34
C GLY A 54 -8.72 12.78 -2.42
N LYS A 55 -8.34 13.08 -1.18
CA LYS A 55 -9.12 13.75 -0.15
C LYS A 55 -9.27 15.26 -0.37
N PHE A 56 -8.33 15.87 -1.09
CA PHE A 56 -8.19 17.33 -1.18
C PHE A 56 -8.62 17.93 -2.53
N GLY A 57 -9.30 17.18 -3.38
CA GLY A 57 -9.58 17.68 -4.73
C GLY A 57 -10.86 17.18 -5.40
N GLY A 58 -11.93 16.99 -4.66
CA GLY A 58 -13.25 16.77 -5.28
C GLY A 58 -13.60 15.28 -5.47
N GLY A 59 -14.25 14.68 -4.51
CA GLY A 59 -15.15 13.55 -4.74
C GLY A 59 -14.56 12.14 -4.74
N GLY A 60 -13.28 11.95 -4.45
CA GLY A 60 -12.66 10.63 -4.48
C GLY A 60 -13.15 9.69 -3.37
N TYR A 61 -13.28 10.18 -2.15
CA TYR A 61 -13.73 9.40 -1.00
C TYR A 61 -14.68 10.21 -0.11
N LYS A 62 -15.84 9.65 0.22
CA LYS A 62 -16.78 10.24 1.19
C LYS A 62 -16.30 10.06 2.63
N VAL A 63 -15.58 8.98 2.90
CA VAL A 63 -14.96 8.65 4.17
C VAL A 63 -13.51 8.25 3.93
N SER A 64 -12.61 8.63 4.82
CA SER A 64 -11.19 8.40 4.69
C SER A 64 -10.58 8.00 6.02
N GLY A 65 -9.83 6.90 6.05
CA GLY A 65 -9.16 6.38 7.24
C GLY A 65 -7.95 7.18 7.70
N GLY A 66 -7.39 8.02 6.84
CA GLY A 66 -6.25 8.89 7.18
C GLY A 66 -6.64 10.37 7.16
N LEU A 67 -6.05 11.17 8.03
CA LEU A 67 -6.40 12.58 8.21
C LEU A 67 -5.61 13.53 7.31
N HIS A 68 -4.40 13.17 6.90
CA HIS A 68 -3.43 14.11 6.34
C HIS A 68 -3.03 13.85 4.89
N GLY A 69 -3.36 12.68 4.30
CA GLY A 69 -3.01 12.34 2.93
C GLY A 69 -1.50 12.25 2.67
N VAL A 70 -0.72 11.84 3.67
CA VAL A 70 0.75 11.77 3.59
C VAL A 70 1.29 10.34 3.73
N GLY A 71 0.47 9.33 4.02
CA GLY A 71 0.95 7.99 4.35
C GLY A 71 1.85 7.40 3.28
N ALA A 72 1.44 7.41 2.02
CA ALA A 72 2.22 6.82 0.92
C ALA A 72 3.53 7.58 0.67
N SER A 73 3.49 8.92 0.66
CA SER A 73 4.70 9.74 0.44
C SER A 73 5.68 9.66 1.60
N VAL A 74 5.21 9.51 2.84
CA VAL A 74 6.06 9.30 4.01
C VAL A 74 6.72 7.93 3.96
N VAL A 75 5.99 6.85 3.65
CA VAL A 75 6.58 5.51 3.47
C VAL A 75 7.66 5.55 2.39
N ASN A 76 7.40 6.21 1.26
CA ASN A 76 8.40 6.37 0.20
C ASN A 76 9.65 7.12 0.69
N ALA A 77 9.49 8.23 1.40
CA ALA A 77 10.61 9.03 1.92
C ALA A 77 11.46 8.28 2.97
N LEU A 78 10.85 7.36 3.73
CA LEU A 78 11.50 6.56 4.76
C LEU A 78 12.06 5.22 4.23
N SER A 79 11.91 4.94 2.95
CA SER A 79 12.36 3.70 2.33
C SER A 79 13.69 3.88 1.59
N GLU A 80 14.58 2.90 1.72
CA GLU A 80 15.75 2.77 0.86
C GLU A 80 15.32 2.71 -0.60
N TRP A 81 14.29 1.90 -0.88
CA TRP A 81 13.58 1.87 -2.14
C TRP A 81 12.10 1.50 -1.95
N LEU A 82 11.28 1.95 -2.87
CA LEU A 82 9.86 1.59 -2.97
C LEU A 82 9.50 1.31 -4.43
N GLU A 83 8.72 0.27 -4.65
CA GLU A 83 8.15 -0.12 -5.94
C GLU A 83 6.63 -0.10 -5.83
N VAL A 84 5.97 0.43 -6.83
CA VAL A 84 4.53 0.37 -6.97
C VAL A 84 4.16 -0.30 -8.28
N LYS A 85 3.22 -1.25 -8.22
CA LYS A 85 2.52 -1.78 -9.38
C LYS A 85 1.04 -1.44 -9.25
N VAL A 86 0.47 -0.99 -10.34
CA VAL A 86 -0.96 -0.70 -10.46
C VAL A 86 -1.54 -1.52 -11.58
N CYS A 87 -2.60 -2.27 -11.27
CA CYS A 87 -3.41 -2.98 -12.24
C CYS A 87 -4.74 -2.23 -12.39
N ASP A 88 -5.05 -1.73 -13.58
CA ASP A 88 -6.28 -0.97 -13.84
C ASP A 88 -7.43 -1.80 -14.43
N GLY A 89 -7.17 -3.09 -14.66
CA GLY A 89 -8.10 -4.06 -15.29
C GLY A 89 -7.82 -4.29 -16.76
N GLU A 90 -6.84 -3.63 -17.34
CA GLU A 90 -6.35 -3.84 -18.71
C GLU A 90 -4.83 -3.96 -18.74
N ASP A 91 -4.16 -3.08 -18.01
CA ASP A 91 -2.72 -2.92 -18.03
C ASP A 91 -2.12 -2.98 -16.62
N VAL A 92 -0.84 -3.35 -16.58
CA VAL A 92 -0.01 -3.30 -15.39
C VAL A 92 1.01 -2.17 -15.57
N TYR A 93 1.00 -1.24 -14.64
CA TYR A 93 1.94 -0.14 -14.57
C TYR A 93 2.91 -0.34 -13.43
N PHE A 94 4.14 0.13 -13.60
CA PHE A 94 5.20 0.01 -12.62
C PHE A 94 5.97 1.32 -12.50
N GLN A 95 6.33 1.68 -11.27
CA GLN A 95 7.26 2.77 -10.99
C GLN A 95 8.10 2.44 -9.76
N ARG A 96 9.38 2.88 -9.78
CA ARG A 96 10.34 2.71 -8.68
C ARG A 96 10.81 4.04 -8.16
N TYR A 97 11.01 4.08 -6.85
CA TYR A 97 11.52 5.22 -6.11
C TYR A 97 12.68 4.76 -5.21
N GLU A 98 13.59 5.69 -4.89
CA GLU A 98 14.65 5.50 -3.90
C GLU A 98 14.72 6.75 -3.02
N ARG A 99 14.59 6.56 -1.70
CA ARG A 99 14.60 7.63 -0.70
C ARG A 99 13.68 8.81 -1.07
N GLY A 100 12.46 8.48 -1.47
CA GLY A 100 11.45 9.46 -1.87
C GLY A 100 11.59 10.01 -3.28
N LYS A 101 12.68 9.72 -4.02
CA LYS A 101 12.94 10.26 -5.36
C LYS A 101 12.52 9.27 -6.44
N ILE A 102 12.00 9.77 -7.55
CA ILE A 102 11.68 8.98 -8.73
C ILE A 102 12.96 8.44 -9.35
N VAL A 103 13.04 7.11 -9.54
CA VAL A 103 14.15 6.43 -10.22
C VAL A 103 13.76 6.04 -11.64
N THR A 104 12.51 5.61 -11.81
CA THR A 104 11.97 5.27 -13.14
C THR A 104 10.72 6.08 -13.43
N ASP A 105 10.50 6.43 -14.68
CA ASP A 105 9.19 6.91 -15.11
C ASP A 105 8.14 5.81 -14.94
N LEU A 106 6.87 6.20 -14.91
CA LEU A 106 5.77 5.24 -14.89
C LEU A 106 5.77 4.45 -16.20
N GLN A 107 5.93 3.14 -16.11
CA GLN A 107 6.05 2.24 -17.25
C GLN A 107 4.88 1.27 -17.30
N LYS A 108 4.37 1.01 -18.48
CA LYS A 108 3.45 -0.09 -18.74
C LYS A 108 4.28 -1.35 -18.96
N ILE A 109 4.11 -2.34 -18.07
CA ILE A 109 4.96 -3.54 -18.05
C ILE A 109 4.22 -4.82 -18.45
N GLY A 110 2.91 -4.78 -18.61
CA GLY A 110 2.13 -5.98 -18.96
C GLY A 110 0.64 -5.72 -19.07
N LYS A 111 -0.11 -6.81 -19.14
CA LYS A 111 -1.58 -6.85 -19.17
C LYS A 111 -2.10 -7.53 -17.92
N SER A 112 -3.28 -7.11 -17.44
CA SER A 112 -4.00 -7.72 -16.33
C SER A 112 -5.50 -7.48 -16.48
N ASP A 113 -6.26 -8.51 -16.23
CA ASP A 113 -7.74 -8.48 -16.18
C ASP A 113 -8.28 -8.17 -14.77
N VAL A 114 -7.38 -8.05 -13.78
CA VAL A 114 -7.73 -7.70 -12.40
C VAL A 114 -7.34 -6.27 -12.10
N LYS A 115 -7.99 -5.67 -11.09
CA LYS A 115 -7.65 -4.35 -10.54
C LYS A 115 -6.98 -4.49 -9.19
N GLY A 116 -6.17 -3.51 -8.84
CA GLY A 116 -5.53 -3.45 -7.52
C GLY A 116 -4.24 -2.67 -7.53
N THR A 117 -3.65 -2.55 -6.33
CA THR A 117 -2.34 -1.94 -6.16
C THR A 117 -1.45 -2.86 -5.35
N GLU A 118 -0.20 -3.00 -5.78
CA GLU A 118 0.87 -3.63 -5.01
C GLU A 118 1.92 -2.57 -4.69
N VAL A 119 2.26 -2.45 -3.41
CA VAL A 119 3.36 -1.60 -2.94
C VAL A 119 4.36 -2.50 -2.24
N ARG A 120 5.62 -2.40 -2.65
CA ARG A 120 6.73 -3.18 -2.10
C ARG A 120 7.84 -2.23 -1.70
N PHE A 121 8.32 -2.31 -0.46
CA PHE A 121 9.32 -1.37 0.04
C PHE A 121 10.24 -1.98 1.08
N LYS A 122 11.41 -1.36 1.23
CA LYS A 122 12.41 -1.69 2.23
C LYS A 122 12.75 -0.44 3.04
N ALA A 123 12.71 -0.56 4.37
CA ALA A 123 13.06 0.53 5.27
C ALA A 123 14.51 0.98 5.06
N ASP A 124 14.75 2.31 5.11
CA ASP A 124 16.10 2.85 4.93
C ASP A 124 16.93 2.70 6.20
N PRO A 125 18.04 1.93 6.19
CA PRO A 125 18.92 1.77 7.36
C PRO A 125 19.67 3.07 7.73
N GLU A 126 19.72 4.08 6.85
CA GLU A 126 20.26 5.38 7.20
C GLU A 126 19.32 6.18 8.11
N ILE A 127 18.02 5.88 8.07
CA ILE A 127 16.98 6.50 8.91
C ILE A 127 16.72 5.62 10.14
N PHE A 128 16.48 4.32 9.93
CA PHE A 128 16.18 3.35 10.98
C PHE A 128 17.46 2.67 11.46
N LYS A 129 18.24 3.38 12.28
CA LYS A 129 19.58 2.94 12.69
C LYS A 129 19.59 1.81 13.72
N GLU A 130 18.53 1.66 14.49
CA GLU A 130 18.43 0.61 15.51
C GLU A 130 18.08 -0.74 14.91
N THR A 131 17.09 -0.76 14.03
CA THR A 131 16.67 -1.97 13.32
C THR A 131 15.82 -1.63 12.09
N THR A 132 15.95 -2.43 11.04
CA THR A 132 15.02 -2.48 9.89
C THR A 132 14.21 -3.77 9.86
N VAL A 133 14.42 -4.66 10.85
CA VAL A 133 13.69 -5.93 10.95
C VAL A 133 12.28 -5.68 11.45
N TYR A 134 11.32 -6.24 10.74
CA TYR A 134 9.90 -6.13 11.11
C TYR A 134 9.52 -7.18 12.14
N ASP A 135 8.88 -6.74 13.21
CA ASP A 135 8.31 -7.62 14.24
C ASP A 135 6.89 -8.05 13.80
N TYR A 136 6.74 -9.35 13.56
CA TYR A 136 5.47 -9.96 13.18
C TYR A 136 4.35 -9.65 14.19
N SER A 137 4.63 -9.77 15.50
CA SER A 137 3.64 -9.57 16.56
C SER A 137 3.13 -8.11 16.61
N VAL A 138 4.00 -7.16 16.32
CA VAL A 138 3.64 -5.75 16.23
C VAL A 138 2.74 -5.50 15.04
N LEU A 139 3.09 -6.04 13.87
CA LEU A 139 2.27 -5.93 12.66
C LEU A 139 0.94 -6.64 12.83
N GLU A 140 0.92 -7.86 13.37
CA GLU A 140 -0.29 -8.62 13.68
C GLU A 140 -1.28 -7.79 14.50
N ARG A 141 -0.83 -7.25 15.64
CA ARG A 141 -1.67 -6.44 16.52
C ARG A 141 -2.25 -5.25 15.79
N ARG A 142 -1.43 -4.52 15.02
CA ARG A 142 -1.88 -3.34 14.27
C ARG A 142 -2.85 -3.68 13.15
N LEU A 143 -2.64 -4.77 12.45
CA LEU A 143 -3.54 -5.21 11.39
C LEU A 143 -4.86 -5.75 11.96
N ARG A 144 -4.88 -6.38 13.15
CA ARG A 144 -6.11 -6.73 13.88
C ARG A 144 -6.95 -5.49 14.20
N GLU A 145 -6.31 -4.43 14.73
CA GLU A 145 -6.99 -3.16 14.98
C GLU A 145 -7.62 -2.58 13.69
N GLN A 146 -6.89 -2.65 12.57
CA GLN A 146 -7.39 -2.18 11.28
C GLN A 146 -8.54 -3.05 10.74
N ALA A 147 -8.47 -4.36 10.85
CA ALA A 147 -9.54 -5.26 10.42
C ALA A 147 -10.82 -5.04 11.24
N PHE A 148 -10.68 -4.79 12.54
CA PHE A 148 -11.81 -4.48 13.43
C PHE A 148 -12.49 -3.17 13.05
N LEU A 149 -11.72 -2.13 12.72
CA LEU A 149 -12.24 -0.80 12.38
C LEU A 149 -12.83 -0.73 10.96
N ASN A 150 -12.54 -1.71 10.10
CA ASN A 150 -12.94 -1.71 8.70
C ASN A 150 -13.74 -2.98 8.38
N ALA A 151 -15.01 -3.01 8.81
CA ALA A 151 -15.90 -4.13 8.55
C ALA A 151 -16.01 -4.46 7.06
N GLY A 152 -15.89 -5.75 6.70
CA GLY A 152 -15.96 -6.22 5.32
C GLY A 152 -14.61 -6.32 4.60
N VAL A 153 -13.51 -5.95 5.25
CA VAL A 153 -12.16 -6.16 4.71
C VAL A 153 -11.54 -7.42 5.32
N HIS A 154 -11.01 -8.26 4.45
CA HIS A 154 -10.16 -9.38 4.84
C HIS A 154 -8.68 -8.98 4.73
N ILE A 155 -7.94 -9.06 5.84
CA ILE A 155 -6.50 -8.78 5.87
C ILE A 155 -5.77 -10.08 6.13
N GLU A 156 -4.82 -10.42 5.29
CA GLU A 156 -3.94 -11.57 5.45
C GLU A 156 -2.51 -11.11 5.72
N LEU A 157 -1.91 -11.55 6.83
CA LEU A 157 -0.51 -11.32 7.14
C LEU A 157 0.27 -12.62 7.01
N ARG A 158 1.36 -12.59 6.23
CA ARG A 158 2.29 -13.71 6.06
C ARG A 158 3.71 -13.27 6.34
N ASP A 159 4.50 -14.18 6.93
CA ASP A 159 5.93 -14.02 7.13
C ASP A 159 6.67 -15.13 6.36
N GLU A 160 7.43 -14.76 5.35
CA GLU A 160 8.24 -15.70 4.55
C GLU A 160 9.53 -16.14 5.27
N LEU A 161 9.93 -15.44 6.35
CA LEU A 161 11.10 -15.79 7.15
C LEU A 161 10.79 -16.94 8.11
N CYS A 162 9.55 -16.99 8.59
CA CYS A 162 9.07 -18.02 9.49
C CYS A 162 8.12 -18.97 8.75
N LEU A 163 8.61 -20.16 8.38
CA LEU A 163 7.81 -21.19 7.72
C LEU A 163 6.50 -21.47 8.49
N GLY A 164 5.38 -21.06 7.92
CA GLY A 164 4.04 -21.39 8.40
C GLY A 164 3.29 -20.31 9.17
N LEU A 165 3.86 -19.13 9.41
CA LEU A 165 3.12 -18.02 9.98
C LEU A 165 2.26 -17.34 8.90
N THR A 166 0.98 -17.68 8.89
CA THR A 166 -0.05 -17.01 8.11
C THR A 166 -1.22 -16.71 9.02
N LEU A 167 -1.59 -15.45 9.10
CA LEU A 167 -2.75 -14.99 9.88
C LEU A 167 -3.78 -14.41 8.92
N LYS A 168 -5.02 -14.84 9.06
CA LYS A 168 -6.16 -14.28 8.35
C LYS A 168 -6.98 -13.46 9.34
N LEU A 169 -7.28 -12.24 8.99
CA LEU A 169 -8.00 -11.29 9.84
C LEU A 169 -9.22 -10.79 9.10
N SER A 170 -10.39 -11.10 9.62
CA SER A 170 -11.65 -10.48 9.23
C SER A 170 -12.48 -10.23 10.49
N LEU A 171 -13.44 -9.32 10.41
CA LEU A 171 -14.32 -9.05 11.56
C LEU A 171 -15.03 -10.33 12.06
N PHE A 172 -15.35 -11.28 11.16
CA PHE A 172 -16.00 -12.54 11.52
C PHE A 172 -15.07 -13.54 12.20
N GLU A 173 -13.77 -13.54 11.88
CA GLU A 173 -12.78 -14.45 12.50
C GLU A 173 -12.38 -13.99 13.91
N LEU A 174 -12.51 -12.70 14.22
CA LEU A 174 -12.22 -12.14 15.55
C LEU A 174 -13.25 -12.50 16.63
N TYR A 175 -14.42 -12.99 16.25
CA TYR A 175 -15.49 -13.43 17.16
C TYR A 175 -15.69 -14.95 17.18
N ALA A 176 -14.80 -15.71 16.56
CA ALA A 176 -14.91 -17.19 16.47
C ALA A 176 -14.17 -17.95 17.59
N ASP A 177 -13.59 -17.24 18.59
CA ASP A 177 -12.94 -17.81 19.77
C ASP A 177 -13.78 -17.62 21.04
#